data_22c47b40a22e01f3f85b48f1016d2e35
#
_entry.id   22c47b40a22e01f3f85b48f1016d2e35
#
_cell.length_a   1.000
_cell.length_b   1.000
_cell.length_c   1.000
_cell.angle_alpha   90.00
_cell.angle_beta   90.00
_cell.angle_gamma   90.00
#
_symmetry.space_group_name_H-M   'P 1'
#
loop_
_entity.id
_entity.type
_entity.pdbx_description
1 polymer ?
#
loop_
_entity_poly.entity_id
_entity_poly.type
_entity_poly.pdbx_seq_one_letter_code
_entity_poly.pdbx_strand_id
1 'polypeptide(L)'
;QKIGLTVSFVGTGIVICGLNGAGKSTLGKALAEKLDFYFIDNEDLFFPKTDPNYIYASPRTHEETEKMLFHAIKVHENFVFAAVKGDYGEAIYPFFQYAVLIDTPKDIRVQRVKKRSFQKFGNRMLPGGDLHEQEEKFFEFVTSRPESTVEEWIQLLSCSILRIDGTKPVEENVDFIINQI
;
A
#
# COMPACT_ATOMS: atom_id res chain seq x y z
N GLN A 1 8.93 3.01 43.46
CA GLN A 1 9.22 2.20 42.27
C GLN A 1 8.06 2.34 41.28
N LYS A 2 8.24 3.12 40.23
CA LYS A 2 7.29 3.15 39.10
C LYS A 2 7.52 1.86 38.34
N ILE A 3 6.58 0.93 38.44
CA ILE A 3 6.48 -0.22 37.56
C ILE A 3 6.00 0.36 36.23
N GLY A 4 6.91 0.60 35.29
CA GLY A 4 6.57 0.96 33.91
C GLY A 4 5.89 -0.24 33.29
N LEU A 5 4.57 -0.18 33.14
CA LEU A 5 3.83 -1.10 32.28
C LEU A 5 4.29 -0.86 30.84
N THR A 6 5.26 -1.65 30.42
CA THR A 6 5.60 -1.74 29.00
C THR A 6 4.42 -2.47 28.35
N VAL A 7 3.54 -1.72 27.67
CA VAL A 7 2.50 -2.34 26.84
C VAL A 7 3.22 -2.96 25.66
N SER A 8 3.50 -4.27 25.75
CA SER A 8 4.04 -5.00 24.61
C SER A 8 2.92 -5.15 23.56
N PHE A 9 3.19 -4.70 22.34
CA PHE A 9 2.32 -4.99 21.21
C PHE A 9 2.34 -6.51 20.95
N VAL A 10 1.18 -7.15 21.06
CA VAL A 10 1.06 -8.62 21.00
C VAL A 10 0.73 -9.11 19.58
N GLY A 11 0.34 -8.21 18.68
CA GLY A 11 -0.08 -8.56 17.32
C GLY A 11 1.07 -8.52 16.30
N THR A 12 0.76 -8.88 15.07
CA THR A 12 1.69 -8.85 13.93
C THR A 12 1.19 -7.89 12.87
N GLY A 13 1.95 -6.83 12.61
CA GLY A 13 1.71 -5.90 11.52
C GLY A 13 2.71 -6.11 10.39
N ILE A 14 2.20 -6.20 9.17
CA ILE A 14 3.00 -6.35 7.96
C ILE A 14 2.64 -5.18 7.04
N VAL A 15 3.63 -4.35 6.69
CA VAL A 15 3.45 -3.34 5.67
C VAL A 15 3.98 -3.86 4.33
N ILE A 16 3.16 -3.77 3.28
CA ILE A 16 3.56 -4.10 1.91
C ILE A 16 3.72 -2.80 1.17
N CYS A 17 4.95 -2.50 0.78
CA CYS A 17 5.32 -1.27 0.09
C CYS A 17 5.89 -1.54 -1.29
N GLY A 18 5.86 -0.54 -2.12
CA GLY A 18 6.32 -0.58 -3.50
C GLY A 18 5.70 0.55 -4.31
N LEU A 19 6.26 0.84 -5.46
CA LEU A 19 5.78 1.89 -6.34
C LEU A 19 4.42 1.52 -6.97
N ASN A 20 3.74 2.52 -7.53
CA ASN A 20 2.44 2.33 -8.17
C ASN A 20 2.52 1.21 -9.22
N GLY A 21 1.57 0.31 -9.21
CA GLY A 21 1.52 -0.83 -10.13
C GLY A 21 2.40 -2.03 -9.77
N ALA A 22 3.09 -2.00 -8.64
CA ALA A 22 3.96 -3.11 -8.21
C ALA A 22 3.20 -4.39 -7.82
N GLY A 23 1.92 -4.31 -7.47
CA GLY A 23 1.09 -5.45 -7.07
C GLY A 23 0.81 -5.55 -5.59
N LYS A 24 0.95 -4.43 -4.85
CA LYS A 24 0.79 -4.38 -3.39
C LYS A 24 -0.57 -4.84 -2.89
N SER A 25 -1.65 -4.31 -3.47
CA SER A 25 -3.01 -4.62 -3.02
C SER A 25 -3.38 -6.08 -3.29
N THR A 26 -3.02 -6.58 -4.44
CA THR A 26 -3.26 -7.99 -4.80
C THR A 26 -2.52 -8.94 -3.86
N LEU A 27 -1.24 -8.68 -3.63
CA LEU A 27 -0.43 -9.46 -2.70
C LEU A 27 -0.94 -9.33 -1.26
N GLY A 28 -1.23 -8.10 -0.83
CA GLY A 28 -1.68 -7.82 0.52
C GLY A 28 -2.99 -8.52 0.86
N LYS A 29 -3.95 -8.49 -0.05
CA LYS A 29 -5.20 -9.22 0.09
C LYS A 29 -4.99 -10.72 0.22
N ALA A 30 -4.20 -11.30 -0.67
CA ALA A 30 -3.92 -12.74 -0.67
C ALA A 30 -3.19 -13.18 0.60
N LEU A 31 -2.21 -12.39 1.04
CA LEU A 31 -1.46 -12.66 2.27
C LEU A 31 -2.36 -12.56 3.52
N ALA A 32 -3.16 -11.51 3.62
CA ALA A 32 -4.07 -11.30 4.73
C ALA A 32 -5.10 -12.42 4.83
N GLU A 33 -5.66 -12.85 3.71
CA GLU A 33 -6.60 -13.97 3.64
C GLU A 33 -5.97 -15.27 4.14
N LYS A 34 -4.75 -15.57 3.68
CA LYS A 34 -4.02 -16.78 4.08
C LYS A 34 -3.66 -16.80 5.55
N LEU A 35 -3.32 -15.64 6.14
CA LEU A 35 -2.96 -15.50 7.55
C LEU A 35 -4.16 -15.25 8.47
N ASP A 36 -5.34 -15.03 7.92
CA ASP A 36 -6.53 -14.53 8.65
C ASP A 36 -6.24 -13.21 9.38
N PHE A 37 -5.55 -12.30 8.68
CA PHE A 37 -5.24 -10.95 9.14
C PHE A 37 -6.18 -9.93 8.53
N TYR A 38 -6.38 -8.80 9.21
CA TYR A 38 -7.15 -7.69 8.66
C TYR A 38 -6.35 -6.98 7.56
N PHE A 39 -6.98 -6.79 6.40
CA PHE A 39 -6.35 -6.09 5.27
C PHE A 39 -6.73 -4.62 5.25
N ILE A 40 -5.72 -3.76 5.15
CA ILE A 40 -5.86 -2.31 5.03
C ILE A 40 -5.20 -1.87 3.73
N ASP A 41 -5.98 -1.25 2.84
CA ASP A 41 -5.46 -0.67 1.60
C ASP A 41 -5.40 0.85 1.75
N ASN A 42 -4.23 1.42 1.51
CA ASN A 42 -4.05 2.87 1.59
C ASN A 42 -4.98 3.62 0.63
N GLU A 43 -5.27 3.05 -0.53
CA GLU A 43 -6.21 3.67 -1.47
C GLU A 43 -7.57 3.92 -0.81
N ASP A 44 -8.08 2.95 -0.06
CA ASP A 44 -9.37 3.07 0.63
C ASP A 44 -9.32 4.04 1.81
N LEU A 45 -8.18 4.15 2.48
CA LEU A 45 -7.98 5.13 3.55
C LEU A 45 -7.86 6.56 3.02
N PHE A 46 -7.13 6.73 1.93
CA PHE A 46 -6.83 8.06 1.37
C PHE A 46 -7.99 8.62 0.55
N PHE A 47 -8.70 7.76 -0.18
CA PHE A 47 -9.83 8.16 -1.02
C PHE A 47 -11.14 7.60 -0.46
N PRO A 48 -12.06 8.47 0.02
CA PRO A 48 -13.37 8.01 0.49
C PRO A 48 -14.27 7.45 -0.63
N LYS A 49 -13.93 7.74 -1.90
CA LYS A 49 -14.63 7.24 -3.09
C LYS A 49 -16.12 7.58 -3.11
N THR A 50 -16.46 8.77 -2.61
CA THR A 50 -17.86 9.23 -2.49
C THR A 50 -18.35 10.02 -3.68
N ASP A 51 -17.46 10.55 -4.53
CA ASP A 51 -17.84 11.28 -5.73
C ASP A 51 -18.23 10.30 -6.86
N PRO A 52 -19.49 10.32 -7.32
CA PRO A 52 -19.93 9.39 -8.37
C PRO A 52 -19.32 9.67 -9.74
N ASN A 53 -18.81 10.89 -9.97
CA ASN A 53 -18.19 11.25 -11.24
C ASN A 53 -16.71 10.85 -11.31
N TYR A 54 -16.00 10.95 -10.18
CA TYR A 54 -14.60 10.55 -10.11
C TYR A 54 -14.25 10.13 -8.67
N ILE A 55 -14.05 8.84 -8.47
CA ILE A 55 -13.83 8.26 -7.13
C ILE A 55 -12.59 8.79 -6.41
N TYR A 56 -11.63 9.39 -7.12
CA TYR A 56 -10.41 9.97 -6.55
C TYR A 56 -10.48 11.51 -6.39
N ALA A 57 -11.66 12.11 -6.55
CA ALA A 57 -11.80 13.56 -6.58
C ALA A 57 -11.57 14.26 -5.23
N SER A 58 -11.81 13.57 -4.13
CA SER A 58 -11.77 14.18 -2.78
C SER A 58 -10.93 13.34 -1.83
N PRO A 59 -9.59 13.37 -1.97
CA PRO A 59 -8.72 12.64 -1.06
C PRO A 59 -8.80 13.22 0.36
N ARG A 60 -8.64 12.35 1.35
CA ARG A 60 -8.47 12.77 2.74
C ARG A 60 -7.12 13.46 2.92
N THR A 61 -7.01 14.27 3.95
CA THR A 61 -5.72 14.85 4.33
C THR A 61 -4.79 13.75 4.87
N HIS A 62 -3.50 14.02 4.88
CA HIS A 62 -2.51 13.12 5.49
C HIS A 62 -2.84 12.86 6.96
N GLU A 63 -3.21 13.89 7.71
CA GLU A 63 -3.59 13.80 9.13
C GLU A 63 -4.84 12.92 9.35
N GLU A 64 -5.87 13.09 8.54
CA GLU A 64 -7.08 12.26 8.62
C GLU A 64 -6.77 10.80 8.33
N THR A 65 -5.96 10.54 7.31
CA THR A 65 -5.53 9.19 6.93
C THR A 65 -4.70 8.53 8.03
N GLU A 66 -3.78 9.28 8.64
CA GLU A 66 -2.98 8.83 9.79
C GLU A 66 -3.87 8.38 10.94
N LYS A 67 -4.86 9.19 11.31
CA LYS A 67 -5.80 8.86 12.39
C LYS A 67 -6.61 7.60 12.09
N MET A 68 -7.07 7.45 10.86
CA MET A 68 -7.81 6.26 10.44
C MET A 68 -6.96 5.00 10.48
N LEU A 69 -5.73 5.09 9.99
CA LEU A 69 -4.77 3.98 10.02
C LEU A 69 -4.46 3.57 11.46
N PHE A 70 -4.16 4.53 12.30
CA PHE A 70 -3.85 4.27 13.71
C PHE A 70 -5.01 3.61 14.44
N HIS A 71 -6.24 4.06 14.19
CA HIS A 71 -7.44 3.44 14.73
C HIS A 71 -7.60 1.99 14.25
N ALA A 72 -7.45 1.73 12.96
CA ALA A 72 -7.56 0.39 12.39
C ALA A 72 -6.51 -0.57 12.97
N ILE A 73 -5.28 -0.12 13.16
CA ILE A 73 -4.19 -0.89 13.76
C ILE A 73 -4.52 -1.24 15.22
N LYS A 74 -5.09 -0.32 15.98
CA LYS A 74 -5.47 -0.58 17.38
C LYS A 74 -6.62 -1.55 17.51
N VAL A 75 -7.57 -1.50 16.58
CA VAL A 75 -8.72 -2.43 16.58
C VAL A 75 -8.33 -3.81 16.10
N HIS A 76 -7.42 -3.89 15.13
CA HIS A 76 -6.99 -5.13 14.49
C HIS A 76 -5.52 -5.40 14.79
N GLU A 77 -5.24 -6.20 15.79
CA GLU A 77 -3.88 -6.49 16.23
C GLU A 77 -3.01 -7.15 15.16
N ASN A 78 -3.63 -7.96 14.30
CA ASN A 78 -2.95 -8.61 13.19
C ASN A 78 -3.45 -8.02 11.88
N PHE A 79 -2.58 -7.37 11.14
CA PHE A 79 -2.96 -6.65 9.93
C PHE A 79 -1.90 -6.74 8.85
N VAL A 80 -2.36 -6.57 7.60
CA VAL A 80 -1.53 -6.32 6.43
C VAL A 80 -1.94 -4.97 5.85
N PHE A 81 -0.98 -4.05 5.77
CA PHE A 81 -1.19 -2.70 5.24
C PHE A 81 -0.45 -2.53 3.92
N ALA A 82 -1.19 -2.27 2.84
CA ALA A 82 -0.62 -2.04 1.51
C ALA A 82 -0.59 -0.54 1.20
N ALA A 83 0.60 0.00 0.97
CA ALA A 83 0.82 1.41 0.62
C ALA A 83 2.13 1.56 -0.16
N VAL A 84 2.26 2.63 -0.96
CA VAL A 84 3.56 2.95 -1.57
C VAL A 84 4.61 3.10 -0.47
N LYS A 85 4.31 3.91 0.52
CA LYS A 85 5.05 4.08 1.77
C LYS A 85 4.08 4.14 2.93
N GLY A 86 4.45 3.56 4.05
CA GLY A 86 3.66 3.68 5.29
C GLY A 86 4.04 4.89 6.13
N ASP A 87 4.33 6.02 5.52
CA ASP A 87 4.87 7.23 6.13
C ASP A 87 3.82 8.13 6.82
N TYR A 88 2.93 7.52 7.58
CA TYR A 88 1.87 8.22 8.33
C TYR A 88 2.26 8.52 9.77
N GLY A 89 3.52 8.88 10.00
CA GLY A 89 4.03 9.24 11.30
C GLY A 89 4.84 8.14 11.99
N GLU A 90 5.86 8.55 12.73
CA GLU A 90 6.77 7.62 13.40
C GLU A 90 6.09 6.76 14.48
N ALA A 91 4.98 7.23 15.04
CA ALA A 91 4.22 6.49 16.04
C ALA A 91 3.64 5.17 15.49
N ILE A 92 3.49 5.05 14.17
CA ILE A 92 2.96 3.86 13.51
C ILE A 92 4.05 2.81 13.29
N TYR A 93 5.29 3.22 13.08
CA TYR A 93 6.39 2.32 12.71
C TYR A 93 6.61 1.15 13.68
N PRO A 94 6.48 1.30 15.01
CA PRO A 94 6.62 0.16 15.94
C PRO A 94 5.60 -0.95 15.74
N PHE A 95 4.47 -0.68 15.06
CA PHE A 95 3.45 -1.68 14.78
C PHE A 95 3.78 -2.54 13.55
N PHE A 96 4.80 -2.17 12.78
CA PHE A 96 5.28 -2.96 11.65
C PHE A 96 6.38 -3.92 12.15
N GLN A 97 6.08 -5.20 12.24
CA GLN A 97 7.06 -6.25 12.57
C GLN A 97 7.81 -6.71 11.33
N TYR A 98 7.17 -6.59 10.16
CA TYR A 98 7.75 -6.94 8.86
C TYR A 98 7.37 -5.88 7.83
N ALA A 99 8.32 -5.57 6.97
CA ALA A 99 8.07 -4.76 5.78
C ALA A 99 8.41 -5.60 4.56
N VAL A 100 7.47 -5.70 3.62
CA VAL A 100 7.65 -6.40 2.36
C VAL A 100 7.77 -5.37 1.26
N LEU A 101 8.94 -5.31 0.62
CA LEU A 101 9.16 -4.45 -0.55
C LEU A 101 8.96 -5.26 -1.82
N ILE A 102 7.96 -4.87 -2.62
CA ILE A 102 7.74 -5.45 -3.93
C ILE A 102 8.49 -4.64 -4.96
N ASP A 103 9.42 -5.31 -5.65
CA ASP A 103 10.13 -4.75 -6.78
C ASP A 103 9.53 -5.28 -8.09
N THR A 104 9.09 -4.36 -8.95
CA THR A 104 8.53 -4.66 -10.27
C THR A 104 9.09 -3.64 -11.26
N PRO A 105 9.58 -4.09 -12.44
CA PRO A 105 10.09 -3.18 -13.45
C PRO A 105 9.09 -2.11 -13.85
N LYS A 106 9.59 -0.90 -14.09
CA LYS A 106 8.78 0.29 -14.37
C LYS A 106 7.82 0.13 -15.54
N ASP A 107 8.27 -0.47 -16.64
CA ASP A 107 7.44 -0.72 -17.82
C ASP A 107 6.23 -1.60 -17.48
N ILE A 108 6.44 -2.64 -16.69
CA ILE A 108 5.36 -3.53 -16.22
C ILE A 108 4.42 -2.79 -15.28
N ARG A 109 4.96 -2.00 -14.35
CA ARG A 109 4.15 -1.21 -13.43
C ARG A 109 3.25 -0.21 -14.15
N VAL A 110 3.81 0.54 -15.09
CA VAL A 110 3.06 1.53 -15.88
C VAL A 110 1.95 0.87 -16.69
N GLN A 111 2.23 -0.26 -17.32
CA GLN A 111 1.20 -1.04 -18.04
C GLN A 111 0.06 -1.46 -17.11
N ARG A 112 0.38 -1.94 -15.92
CA ARG A 112 -0.63 -2.35 -14.92
C ARG A 112 -1.49 -1.16 -14.48
N VAL A 113 -0.88 -0.01 -14.25
CA VAL A 113 -1.59 1.22 -13.86
C VAL A 113 -2.57 1.65 -14.96
N LYS A 114 -2.12 1.69 -16.20
CA LYS A 114 -2.96 2.06 -17.36
C LYS A 114 -4.10 1.08 -17.57
N LYS A 115 -3.82 -0.22 -17.45
CA LYS A 115 -4.84 -1.26 -17.58
C LYS A 115 -5.93 -1.12 -16.51
N ARG A 116 -5.54 -0.87 -15.24
CA ARG A 116 -6.51 -0.66 -14.16
C ARG A 116 -7.34 0.60 -14.36
N SER A 117 -6.73 1.68 -14.84
CA SER A 117 -7.44 2.90 -15.19
C SER A 117 -8.52 2.64 -16.24
N PHE A 118 -8.17 1.93 -17.30
CA PHE A 118 -9.13 1.57 -18.33
C PHE A 118 -10.24 0.65 -17.81
N GLN A 119 -9.92 -0.31 -16.96
CA GLN A 119 -10.92 -1.18 -16.33
C GLN A 119 -11.91 -0.41 -15.45
N LYS A 120 -11.45 0.65 -14.78
CA LYS A 120 -12.30 1.48 -13.91
C LYS A 120 -13.13 2.48 -14.69
N PHE A 121 -12.55 3.15 -15.67
CA PHE A 121 -13.11 4.33 -16.31
C PHE A 121 -13.50 4.12 -17.79
N GLY A 122 -12.98 3.08 -18.43
CA GLY A 122 -13.28 2.77 -19.83
C GLY A 122 -12.95 3.94 -20.76
N ASN A 123 -13.88 4.24 -21.66
CA ASN A 123 -13.68 5.31 -22.67
C ASN A 123 -13.53 6.70 -22.05
N ARG A 124 -13.93 6.92 -20.82
CA ARG A 124 -13.80 8.21 -20.13
C ARG A 124 -12.32 8.64 -19.97
N MET A 125 -11.38 7.68 -19.90
CA MET A 125 -9.96 7.97 -19.76
C MET A 125 -9.22 8.08 -21.10
N LEU A 126 -9.86 7.72 -22.22
CA LEU A 126 -9.30 7.82 -23.56
C LEU A 126 -9.37 9.26 -24.09
N PRO A 127 -8.59 9.59 -25.16
CA PRO A 127 -8.67 10.92 -25.79
C PRO A 127 -10.11 11.33 -26.10
N GLY A 128 -10.50 12.53 -25.66
CA GLY A 128 -11.89 13.02 -25.77
C GLY A 128 -12.79 12.68 -24.60
N GLY A 129 -12.35 11.77 -23.70
CA GLY A 129 -13.08 11.45 -22.47
C GLY A 129 -12.91 12.52 -21.39
N ASP A 130 -13.87 12.60 -20.48
CA ASP A 130 -13.88 13.60 -19.40
C ASP A 130 -12.78 13.41 -18.35
N LEU A 131 -12.24 12.19 -18.21
CA LEU A 131 -11.16 11.86 -17.28
C LEU A 131 -9.79 11.72 -17.96
N HIS A 132 -9.71 11.95 -19.27
CA HIS A 132 -8.46 11.76 -20.01
C HIS A 132 -7.31 12.59 -19.43
N GLU A 133 -7.54 13.87 -19.18
CA GLU A 133 -6.50 14.78 -18.69
C GLU A 133 -6.02 14.39 -17.29
N GLN A 134 -6.93 14.07 -16.36
CA GLN A 134 -6.57 13.65 -15.01
C GLN A 134 -5.76 12.35 -15.01
N GLU A 135 -6.18 11.37 -15.80
CA GLU A 135 -5.51 10.08 -15.86
C GLU A 135 -4.15 10.16 -16.56
N GLU A 136 -4.01 10.99 -17.59
CA GLU A 136 -2.71 11.23 -18.23
C GLU A 136 -1.72 11.89 -17.23
N LYS A 137 -2.16 12.86 -16.44
CA LYS A 137 -1.34 13.45 -15.37
C LYS A 137 -0.93 12.43 -14.33
N PHE A 138 -1.81 11.54 -13.96
CA PHE A 138 -1.51 10.44 -13.04
C PHE A 138 -0.46 9.49 -13.64
N PHE A 139 -0.56 9.14 -14.91
CA PHE A 139 0.42 8.29 -15.59
C PHE A 139 1.81 8.96 -15.66
N GLU A 140 1.85 10.26 -15.92
CA GLU A 140 3.11 11.02 -15.85
C GLU A 140 3.72 11.00 -14.46
N PHE A 141 2.90 11.18 -13.43
CA PHE A 141 3.34 11.09 -12.04
C PHE A 141 3.93 9.71 -11.74
N VAL A 142 3.25 8.64 -12.11
CA VAL A 142 3.73 7.26 -11.91
C VAL A 142 5.04 7.03 -12.66
N THR A 143 5.13 7.48 -13.91
CA THR A 143 6.30 7.29 -14.76
C THR A 143 7.51 8.06 -14.23
N SER A 144 7.32 9.26 -13.71
CA SER A 144 8.39 10.14 -13.23
C SER A 144 8.76 9.93 -11.76
N ARG A 145 7.97 9.17 -11.01
CA ARG A 145 8.24 8.95 -9.59
C ARG A 145 9.59 8.24 -9.41
N PRO A 146 10.49 8.78 -8.57
CA PRO A 146 11.82 8.17 -8.38
C PRO A 146 11.76 6.74 -7.88
N GLU A 147 12.57 5.86 -8.45
CA GLU A 147 12.70 4.46 -8.03
C GLU A 147 13.18 4.35 -6.58
N SER A 148 13.92 5.35 -6.08
CA SER A 148 14.43 5.40 -4.71
C SER A 148 13.39 5.77 -3.66
N THR A 149 12.19 6.18 -4.05
CA THR A 149 11.15 6.69 -3.14
C THR A 149 10.87 5.75 -1.96
N VAL A 150 10.65 4.47 -2.24
CA VAL A 150 10.34 3.47 -1.21
C VAL A 150 11.60 3.04 -0.46
N GLU A 151 12.72 2.87 -1.16
CA GLU A 151 14.00 2.50 -0.56
C GLU A 151 14.45 3.50 0.51
N GLU A 152 14.29 4.78 0.27
CA GLU A 152 14.63 5.83 1.24
C GLU A 152 13.74 5.74 2.48
N TRP A 153 12.46 5.46 2.31
CA TRP A 153 11.53 5.35 3.44
C TRP A 153 11.79 4.10 4.29
N ILE A 154 12.00 2.93 3.69
CA ILE A 154 12.17 1.69 4.45
C ILE A 154 13.42 1.70 5.34
N GLN A 155 14.41 2.54 5.03
CA GLN A 155 15.59 2.72 5.87
C GLN A 155 15.26 3.30 7.25
N LEU A 156 14.11 3.95 7.40
CA LEU A 156 13.63 4.49 8.67
C LEU A 156 13.03 3.42 9.58
N LEU A 157 12.74 2.24 9.05
CA LEU A 157 12.13 1.14 9.80
C LEU A 157 13.17 0.31 10.52
N SER A 158 12.81 -0.18 11.72
CA SER A 158 13.66 -1.06 12.52
C SER A 158 13.32 -2.53 12.39
N CYS A 159 12.27 -2.85 11.64
CA CYS A 159 11.80 -4.21 11.45
C CYS A 159 12.54 -4.96 10.33
N SER A 160 12.29 -6.26 10.23
CA SER A 160 12.81 -7.10 9.14
C SER A 160 12.23 -6.66 7.79
N ILE A 161 13.09 -6.53 6.79
CA ILE A 161 12.70 -6.17 5.42
C ILE A 161 12.80 -7.42 4.54
N LEU A 162 11.68 -7.78 3.90
CA LEU A 162 11.63 -8.85 2.92
C LEU A 162 11.49 -8.24 1.53
N ARG A 163 12.34 -8.67 0.60
CA ARG A 163 12.30 -8.18 -0.79
C ARG A 163 11.76 -9.27 -1.69
N ILE A 164 10.76 -8.94 -2.50
CA ILE A 164 10.13 -9.90 -3.41
C ILE A 164 10.02 -9.33 -4.83
N ASP A 165 9.94 -10.23 -5.78
CA ASP A 165 9.77 -9.93 -7.20
C ASP A 165 8.28 -9.88 -7.54
N GLY A 166 7.78 -8.68 -7.88
CA GLY A 166 6.38 -8.46 -8.23
C GLY A 166 5.95 -9.04 -9.59
N THR A 167 6.86 -9.64 -10.34
CA THR A 167 6.55 -10.33 -11.60
C THR A 167 6.24 -11.82 -11.39
N LYS A 168 6.57 -12.36 -10.21
CA LYS A 168 6.26 -13.75 -9.86
C LYS A 168 4.77 -13.92 -9.53
N PRO A 169 4.24 -15.15 -9.64
CA PRO A 169 2.87 -15.44 -9.22
C PRO A 169 2.62 -15.03 -7.77
N VAL A 170 1.43 -14.49 -7.49
CA VAL A 170 1.04 -14.01 -6.15
C VAL A 170 1.20 -15.12 -5.11
N GLU A 171 0.73 -16.34 -5.41
CA GLU A 171 0.81 -17.48 -4.49
C GLU A 171 2.25 -17.82 -4.10
N GLU A 172 3.18 -17.74 -5.04
CA GLU A 172 4.61 -17.99 -4.79
C GLU A 172 5.16 -16.95 -3.80
N ASN A 173 4.83 -15.69 -4.01
CA ASN A 173 5.25 -14.60 -3.12
C ASN A 173 4.60 -14.72 -1.72
N VAL A 174 3.33 -15.10 -1.65
CA VAL A 174 2.63 -15.34 -0.38
C VAL A 174 3.32 -16.46 0.40
N ASP A 175 3.60 -17.59 -0.24
CA ASP A 175 4.27 -18.73 0.40
C ASP A 175 5.67 -18.36 0.89
N PHE A 176 6.42 -17.61 0.08
CA PHE A 176 7.73 -17.10 0.50
C PHE A 176 7.64 -16.24 1.76
N ILE A 177 6.70 -15.29 1.82
CA ILE A 177 6.53 -14.40 2.97
C ILE A 177 6.16 -15.21 4.21
N ILE A 178 5.21 -16.14 4.10
CA ILE A 178 4.75 -16.97 5.23
C ILE A 178 5.90 -17.78 5.82
N ASN A 179 6.81 -18.28 4.98
CA ASN A 179 7.96 -19.03 5.45
C ASN A 179 9.02 -18.16 6.16
N GLN A 180 8.95 -16.85 6.05
CA GLN A 180 9.92 -15.92 6.65
C GLN A 180 9.41 -15.31 7.97
N ILE A 181 8.14 -15.38 8.25
CA ILE A 181 7.55 -14.76 9.44
C ILE A 181 7.27 -15.73 10.58
#